data_0235895ae935c2caae2ed5296674d53e
#
_entry.id   0235895ae935c2caae2ed5296674d53e
#
_cell.length_a   1.000
_cell.length_b   1.000
_cell.length_c   1.000
_cell.angle_alpha   90.00
_cell.angle_beta   90.00
_cell.angle_gamma   90.00
#
_symmetry.space_group_name_H-M   'P 1'
#
loop_
_entity.id
_entity.type
_entity.pdbx_description
1 polymer ?
#
loop_
_entity_poly.entity_id
_entity_poly.type
_entity_poly.pdbx_seq_one_letter_code
_entity_poly.pdbx_strand_id
1 'polypeptide(L)'
;HTVDVRFYEEWRGNAIYEDGTGEAFRDTDFHAYLQKLDIEREEHTEWFHVNGAESKGHFYDFKSNHGVLDLPDTVMPYQLRNEQSEAVEKTIYYFNAHEKGEFLWNAKPRFGKTLSVYDFCKKIKAKNVLIVTNRPAIANSWYSDYVQFLGAESEYYFVSHVAALLGKPYVMTREEYIKKIITENIEHGCIEFVSLQDL
;
A
#
# COMPACT_ATOMS: atom_id res chain seq x y z
N HIS A 1 -31.33 15.08 -21.39
CA HIS A 1 -30.98 13.66 -21.34
C HIS A 1 -31.02 13.24 -19.87
N THR A 2 -31.99 12.41 -19.52
CA THR A 2 -32.06 11.79 -18.18
C THR A 2 -31.09 10.62 -18.20
N VAL A 3 -30.01 10.73 -17.44
CA VAL A 3 -29.08 9.61 -17.24
C VAL A 3 -29.71 8.70 -16.20
N ASP A 4 -29.90 7.42 -16.55
CA ASP A 4 -30.40 6.40 -15.63
C ASP A 4 -29.26 6.02 -14.66
N VAL A 5 -29.25 6.64 -13.48
CA VAL A 5 -28.21 6.44 -12.47
C VAL A 5 -28.57 5.23 -11.61
N ARG A 6 -27.77 4.17 -11.69
CA ARG A 6 -27.90 3.02 -10.79
C ARG A 6 -26.92 3.16 -9.64
N PHE A 7 -27.44 3.21 -8.42
CA PHE A 7 -26.63 3.17 -7.20
C PHE A 7 -26.25 1.71 -6.91
N TYR A 8 -24.94 1.43 -6.91
CA TYR A 8 -24.40 0.13 -6.52
C TYR A 8 -23.99 0.10 -5.04
N GLU A 9 -23.49 1.22 -4.53
CA GLU A 9 -23.05 1.39 -3.16
C GLU A 9 -23.21 2.85 -2.74
N GLU A 10 -23.72 3.09 -1.55
CA GLU A 10 -23.71 4.38 -0.89
C GLU A 10 -22.91 4.25 0.41
N TRP A 11 -21.96 5.14 0.62
CA TRP A 11 -21.21 5.21 1.85
C TRP A 11 -21.10 6.66 2.33
N ARG A 12 -21.09 6.85 3.65
CA ARG A 12 -21.01 8.17 4.28
C ARG A 12 -19.65 8.38 4.89
N GLY A 13 -18.99 9.48 4.52
CA GLY A 13 -17.77 9.97 5.15
C GLY A 13 -18.00 11.37 5.72
N ASN A 14 -17.29 11.72 6.79
CA ASN A 14 -17.22 13.09 7.23
C ASN A 14 -16.19 13.86 6.39
N ALA A 15 -16.47 15.14 6.12
CA ALA A 15 -15.60 16.01 5.34
C ALA A 15 -14.47 16.62 6.19
N ILE A 16 -13.73 15.78 6.91
CA ILE A 16 -12.61 16.17 7.78
C ILE A 16 -11.43 15.27 7.46
N TYR A 17 -10.23 15.84 7.33
CA TYR A 17 -9.00 15.08 7.13
C TYR A 17 -8.69 14.18 8.34
N GLU A 18 -8.08 13.04 8.10
CA GLU A 18 -7.72 12.05 9.13
C GLU A 18 -6.22 12.13 9.52
N ASP A 19 -5.60 13.27 9.29
CA ASP A 19 -4.21 13.59 9.62
C ASP A 19 -4.01 14.12 11.05
N GLY A 20 -5.09 14.22 11.81
CA GLY A 20 -5.08 14.73 13.18
C GLY A 20 -5.23 16.25 13.30
N THR A 21 -5.32 17.01 12.21
CA THR A 21 -5.51 18.47 12.23
C THR A 21 -6.95 18.87 12.54
N GLY A 22 -7.93 18.02 12.18
CA GLY A 22 -9.36 18.33 12.27
C GLY A 22 -9.83 19.35 11.23
N GLU A 23 -9.02 19.63 10.20
CA GLU A 23 -9.38 20.54 9.11
C GLU A 23 -10.44 19.91 8.19
N ALA A 24 -11.39 20.75 7.73
CA ALA A 24 -12.45 20.32 6.82
C ALA A 24 -12.04 20.55 5.37
N PHE A 25 -12.48 19.66 4.48
CA PHE A 25 -12.30 19.76 3.03
C PHE A 25 -13.64 19.88 2.32
N ARG A 26 -13.60 20.29 1.05
CA ARG A 26 -14.76 20.35 0.16
C ARG A 26 -14.72 19.18 -0.82
N ASP A 27 -15.88 18.84 -1.37
CA ASP A 27 -16.02 17.88 -2.47
C ASP A 27 -15.15 18.22 -3.68
N THR A 28 -15.05 19.51 -4.01
CA THR A 28 -14.17 20.03 -5.07
C THR A 28 -12.70 19.70 -4.86
N ASP A 29 -12.25 19.60 -3.62
CA ASP A 29 -10.86 19.25 -3.30
C ASP A 29 -10.59 17.77 -3.61
N PHE A 30 -11.57 16.91 -3.30
CA PHE A 30 -11.51 15.49 -3.66
C PHE A 30 -11.65 15.29 -5.18
N HIS A 31 -12.50 16.05 -5.88
CA HIS A 31 -12.57 15.99 -7.34
C HIS A 31 -11.25 16.36 -7.99
N ALA A 32 -10.58 17.41 -7.50
CA ALA A 32 -9.26 17.81 -7.99
C ALA A 32 -8.20 16.73 -7.72
N TYR A 33 -8.31 16.01 -6.61
CA TYR A 33 -7.46 14.89 -6.29
C TYR A 33 -7.64 13.72 -7.27
N LEU A 34 -8.89 13.35 -7.59
CA LEU A 34 -9.19 12.29 -8.57
C LEU A 34 -8.68 12.64 -9.97
N GLN A 35 -8.79 13.93 -10.37
CA GLN A 35 -8.25 14.40 -11.65
C GLN A 35 -6.72 14.31 -11.72
N LYS A 36 -6.02 14.57 -10.61
CA LYS A 36 -4.56 14.40 -10.54
C LYS A 36 -4.12 12.94 -10.64
N LEU A 37 -5.02 11.99 -10.35
CA LEU A 37 -4.82 10.56 -10.53
C LEU A 37 -5.12 10.09 -11.98
N ASP A 38 -5.32 11.05 -12.91
CA ASP A 38 -5.74 10.78 -14.28
C ASP A 38 -7.06 10.01 -14.41
N ILE A 39 -7.92 10.07 -13.37
CA ILE A 39 -9.25 9.48 -13.42
C ILE A 39 -10.15 10.39 -14.23
N GLU A 40 -10.66 9.86 -15.34
CA GLU A 40 -11.48 10.60 -16.28
C GLU A 40 -12.80 11.04 -15.62
N ARG A 41 -13.15 12.32 -15.83
CA ARG A 41 -14.42 12.89 -15.39
C ARG A 41 -15.35 13.04 -16.57
N GLU A 42 -16.60 12.62 -16.39
CA GLU A 42 -17.64 12.85 -17.38
C GLU A 42 -17.89 14.36 -17.59
N GLU A 43 -17.89 14.82 -18.83
CA GLU A 43 -18.01 16.22 -19.17
C GLU A 43 -19.29 16.84 -18.59
N HIS A 44 -19.17 18.01 -17.99
CA HIS A 44 -20.26 18.78 -17.39
C HIS A 44 -21.02 18.09 -16.25
N THR A 45 -20.42 17.10 -15.61
CA THR A 45 -20.99 16.36 -14.47
C THR A 45 -20.03 16.32 -13.29
N GLU A 46 -20.45 15.72 -12.17
CA GLU A 46 -19.59 15.41 -11.02
C GLU A 46 -19.18 13.91 -11.00
N TRP A 47 -19.44 13.19 -12.08
CA TRP A 47 -19.17 11.76 -12.19
C TRP A 47 -17.75 11.47 -12.67
N PHE A 48 -17.12 10.47 -12.08
CA PHE A 48 -15.80 9.99 -12.45
C PHE A 48 -15.87 8.51 -12.88
N HIS A 49 -15.06 8.13 -13.85
CA HIS A 49 -14.94 6.76 -14.35
C HIS A 49 -14.10 5.92 -13.38
N VAL A 50 -14.68 5.61 -12.20
CA VAL A 50 -14.04 4.83 -11.14
C VAL A 50 -15.09 3.93 -10.49
N ASN A 51 -14.72 2.70 -10.14
CA ASN A 51 -15.65 1.83 -9.42
C ASN A 51 -15.77 2.21 -7.93
N GLY A 52 -16.81 1.73 -7.25
CA GLY A 52 -17.11 2.11 -5.88
C GLY A 52 -16.00 1.76 -4.89
N ALA A 53 -15.34 0.61 -5.05
CA ALA A 53 -14.26 0.18 -4.16
C ALA A 53 -13.02 1.05 -4.32
N GLU A 54 -12.63 1.35 -5.56
CA GLU A 54 -11.51 2.26 -5.88
C GLU A 54 -11.79 3.68 -5.39
N SER A 55 -13.00 4.21 -5.66
CA SER A 55 -13.41 5.53 -5.20
C SER A 55 -13.31 5.67 -3.68
N LYS A 56 -13.72 4.64 -2.95
CA LYS A 56 -13.62 4.58 -1.49
C LYS A 56 -12.16 4.55 -1.02
N GLY A 57 -11.30 3.78 -1.69
CA GLY A 57 -9.86 3.76 -1.46
C GLY A 57 -9.24 5.14 -1.63
N HIS A 58 -9.47 5.78 -2.76
CA HIS A 58 -9.00 7.14 -3.06
C HIS A 58 -9.48 8.19 -2.06
N PHE A 59 -10.72 8.04 -1.57
CA PHE A 59 -11.26 8.95 -0.56
C PHE A 59 -10.54 8.84 0.79
N TYR A 60 -10.24 7.64 1.24
CA TYR A 60 -9.47 7.45 2.47
C TYR A 60 -8.03 7.92 2.33
N ASP A 61 -7.40 7.71 1.17
CA ASP A 61 -6.06 8.25 0.89
C ASP A 61 -6.05 9.77 0.89
N PHE A 62 -7.01 10.37 0.21
CA PHE A 62 -7.21 11.82 0.19
C PHE A 62 -7.34 12.37 1.62
N LYS A 63 -8.15 11.75 2.46
CA LYS A 63 -8.33 12.16 3.86
C LYS A 63 -7.07 12.02 4.70
N SER A 64 -6.36 10.91 4.56
CA SER A 64 -5.17 10.60 5.36
C SER A 64 -3.98 11.45 4.98
N ASN A 65 -3.88 11.86 3.71
CA ASN A 65 -2.75 12.59 3.16
C ASN A 65 -3.06 14.08 2.91
N HIS A 66 -4.09 14.62 3.53
CA HIS A 66 -4.50 16.03 3.41
C HIS A 66 -4.70 16.49 1.95
N GLY A 67 -5.22 15.60 1.09
CA GLY A 67 -5.41 15.87 -0.34
C GLY A 67 -4.11 15.99 -1.15
N VAL A 68 -2.99 15.74 -0.53
CA VAL A 68 -1.70 15.68 -1.21
C VAL A 68 -1.56 14.31 -1.89
N LEU A 69 -1.37 14.31 -3.19
CA LEU A 69 -0.86 13.12 -3.89
C LEU A 69 0.63 13.05 -3.60
N ASP A 70 1.01 12.17 -2.69
CA ASP A 70 2.38 11.67 -2.64
C ASP A 70 2.61 10.72 -3.83
N LEU A 71 2.50 11.24 -5.04
CA LEU A 71 3.15 10.63 -6.19
C LEU A 71 4.62 10.98 -6.01
N PRO A 72 5.49 10.02 -5.78
CA PRO A 72 6.90 10.31 -5.67
C PRO A 72 7.38 10.83 -7.02
N ASP A 73 7.60 12.14 -7.14
CA ASP A 73 8.16 12.79 -8.32
C ASP A 73 9.57 12.29 -8.69
N THR A 74 10.16 11.56 -7.82
CA THR A 74 11.34 10.70 -8.02
C THR A 74 11.53 9.88 -6.75
N VAL A 75 11.48 8.58 -6.83
CA VAL A 75 11.88 7.70 -5.73
C VAL A 75 13.38 7.95 -5.50
N MET A 76 13.71 8.89 -4.61
CA MET A 76 15.06 8.93 -4.07
C MET A 76 15.28 7.60 -3.37
N PRO A 77 16.27 6.81 -3.79
CA PRO A 77 16.48 5.51 -3.17
C PRO A 77 16.69 5.73 -1.67
N TYR A 78 15.77 5.21 -0.88
CA TYR A 78 15.85 5.32 0.57
C TYR A 78 17.12 4.59 1.04
N GLN A 79 17.99 5.31 1.73
CA GLN A 79 19.17 4.72 2.33
C GLN A 79 18.89 4.37 3.79
N LEU A 80 19.10 3.11 4.12
CA LEU A 80 19.04 2.68 5.52
C LEU A 80 20.08 3.41 6.37
N ARG A 81 19.71 3.76 7.58
CA ARG A 81 20.67 4.22 8.59
C ARG A 81 21.61 3.08 8.99
N ASN A 82 22.77 3.42 9.54
CA ASN A 82 23.79 2.42 9.90
C ASN A 82 23.25 1.31 10.81
N GLU A 83 22.48 1.65 11.83
CA GLU A 83 21.89 0.67 12.76
C GLU A 83 20.85 -0.23 12.09
N GLN A 84 20.14 0.25 11.07
CA GLN A 84 19.22 -0.56 10.26
C GLN A 84 19.99 -1.54 9.37
N SER A 85 21.02 -1.03 8.68
CA SER A 85 21.88 -1.85 7.84
C SER A 85 22.58 -2.97 8.64
N GLU A 86 23.11 -2.65 9.82
CA GLU A 86 23.71 -3.66 10.70
C GLU A 86 22.71 -4.74 11.13
N ALA A 87 21.46 -4.36 11.46
CA ALA A 87 20.43 -5.32 11.82
C ALA A 87 20.10 -6.27 10.66
N VAL A 88 19.99 -5.71 9.45
CA VAL A 88 19.77 -6.50 8.23
C VAL A 88 20.92 -7.43 7.95
N GLU A 89 22.17 -6.96 8.00
CA GLU A 89 23.35 -7.78 7.75
C GLU A 89 23.50 -8.93 8.75
N LYS A 90 23.27 -8.66 10.03
CA LYS A 90 23.27 -9.71 11.08
C LYS A 90 22.20 -10.77 10.80
N THR A 91 21.03 -10.35 10.31
CA THR A 91 19.94 -11.26 9.97
C THR A 91 20.31 -12.12 8.75
N ILE A 92 20.88 -11.49 7.71
CA ILE A 92 21.37 -12.22 6.51
C ILE A 92 22.44 -13.23 6.90
N TYR A 93 23.41 -12.82 7.72
CA TYR A 93 24.46 -13.71 8.20
C TYR A 93 23.88 -14.93 8.93
N TYR A 94 22.89 -14.71 9.80
CA TYR A 94 22.20 -15.81 10.48
C TYR A 94 21.54 -16.78 9.51
N PHE A 95 20.74 -16.28 8.56
CA PHE A 95 20.03 -17.15 7.62
C PHE A 95 20.92 -17.79 6.57
N ASN A 96 22.09 -17.23 6.26
CA ASN A 96 23.09 -17.88 5.43
C ASN A 96 23.75 -19.09 6.13
N ALA A 97 23.80 -19.08 7.45
CA ALA A 97 24.33 -20.18 8.25
C ALA A 97 23.29 -21.26 8.61
N HIS A 98 21.99 -20.97 8.42
CA HIS A 98 20.89 -21.83 8.83
C HIS A 98 19.84 -21.91 7.72
N GLU A 99 19.52 -23.10 7.26
CA GLU A 99 18.45 -23.30 6.24
C GLU A 99 17.07 -22.85 6.73
N LYS A 100 16.83 -22.98 8.04
CA LYS A 100 15.60 -22.56 8.72
C LYS A 100 15.97 -21.92 10.04
N GLY A 101 15.20 -20.93 10.47
CA GLY A 101 15.46 -20.30 11.75
C GLY A 101 14.48 -19.20 12.08
N GLU A 102 14.65 -18.70 13.28
CA GLU A 102 13.90 -17.56 13.81
C GLU A 102 14.90 -16.49 14.23
N PHE A 103 14.62 -15.24 13.87
CA PHE A 103 15.48 -14.12 14.23
C PHE A 103 14.62 -12.98 14.81
N LEU A 104 14.92 -12.56 16.04
CA LEU A 104 14.17 -11.52 16.73
C LEU A 104 14.89 -10.17 16.65
N TRP A 105 14.22 -9.19 16.10
CA TRP A 105 14.64 -7.79 16.16
C TRP A 105 14.03 -7.09 17.39
N ASN A 106 14.84 -6.85 18.42
CA ASN A 106 14.44 -6.00 19.54
C ASN A 106 14.71 -4.53 19.18
N ALA A 107 13.83 -3.97 18.35
CA ALA A 107 13.98 -2.63 17.80
C ALA A 107 13.02 -1.64 18.47
N LYS A 108 13.56 -0.48 18.88
CA LYS A 108 12.80 0.62 19.50
C LYS A 108 11.73 1.19 18.53
N PRO A 109 10.70 1.88 19.05
CA PRO A 109 9.82 2.70 18.22
C PRO A 109 10.62 3.65 17.31
N ARG A 110 10.14 3.91 16.10
CA ARG A 110 10.80 4.76 15.10
C ARG A 110 12.16 4.24 14.59
N PHE A 111 12.49 3.00 14.85
CA PHE A 111 13.69 2.37 14.25
C PHE A 111 13.60 2.27 12.72
N GLY A 112 12.40 2.19 12.15
CA GLY A 112 12.19 1.94 10.71
C GLY A 112 12.21 0.45 10.37
N LYS A 113 11.55 -0.36 11.23
CA LYS A 113 11.48 -1.83 11.10
C LYS A 113 10.99 -2.27 9.72
N THR A 114 9.95 -1.62 9.20
CA THR A 114 9.35 -1.95 7.90
C THR A 114 10.35 -1.85 6.77
N LEU A 115 11.06 -0.72 6.69
CA LEU A 115 12.08 -0.49 5.66
C LEU A 115 13.23 -1.49 5.76
N SER A 116 13.65 -1.80 6.99
CA SER A 116 14.68 -2.82 7.24
C SER A 116 14.23 -4.23 6.81
N VAL A 117 12.94 -4.56 7.00
CA VAL A 117 12.36 -5.83 6.52
C VAL A 117 12.37 -5.87 5.00
N TYR A 118 11.97 -4.80 4.33
CA TYR A 118 11.97 -4.75 2.87
C TYR A 118 13.39 -4.86 2.29
N ASP A 119 14.37 -4.18 2.88
CA ASP A 119 15.77 -4.30 2.48
C ASP A 119 16.31 -5.73 2.67
N PHE A 120 15.98 -6.34 3.81
CA PHE A 120 16.32 -7.74 4.07
C PHE A 120 15.73 -8.67 3.00
N CYS A 121 14.41 -8.57 2.74
CA CYS A 121 13.73 -9.40 1.74
C CYS A 121 14.33 -9.21 0.33
N LYS A 122 14.65 -7.99 -0.05
CA LYS A 122 15.30 -7.68 -1.32
C LYS A 122 16.68 -8.30 -1.42
N LYS A 123 17.50 -8.17 -0.37
CA LYS A 123 18.88 -8.71 -0.35
C LYS A 123 18.93 -10.23 -0.40
N ILE A 124 18.01 -10.92 0.28
CA ILE A 124 17.93 -12.40 0.21
C ILE A 124 17.13 -12.90 -0.99
N LYS A 125 16.60 -12.01 -1.81
CA LYS A 125 15.72 -12.32 -2.97
C LYS A 125 14.53 -13.20 -2.58
N ALA A 126 13.90 -12.88 -1.45
CA ALA A 126 12.72 -13.59 -0.98
C ALA A 126 11.60 -13.49 -2.02
N LYS A 127 11.07 -14.62 -2.52
CA LYS A 127 9.97 -14.60 -3.50
C LYS A 127 8.60 -14.39 -2.85
N ASN A 128 8.39 -14.94 -1.65
CA ASN A 128 7.14 -14.87 -0.93
C ASN A 128 7.39 -14.34 0.48
N VAL A 129 6.83 -13.20 0.79
CA VAL A 129 6.94 -12.54 2.08
C VAL A 129 5.56 -12.48 2.70
N LEU A 130 5.38 -13.05 3.89
CA LEU A 130 4.13 -12.97 4.64
C LEU A 130 4.33 -12.07 5.86
N ILE A 131 3.58 -10.98 5.92
CA ILE A 131 3.54 -10.05 7.05
C ILE A 131 2.27 -10.32 7.83
N VAL A 132 2.43 -10.78 9.07
CA VAL A 132 1.30 -11.05 9.97
C VAL A 132 1.29 -10.02 11.09
N THR A 133 0.15 -9.39 11.31
CA THR A 133 -0.04 -8.40 12.36
C THR A 133 -1.35 -8.61 13.11
N ASN A 134 -1.41 -8.14 14.33
CA ASN A 134 -2.66 -8.04 15.10
C ASN A 134 -3.38 -6.68 14.90
N ARG A 135 -2.84 -5.79 14.04
CA ARG A 135 -3.36 -4.43 13.82
C ARG A 135 -3.57 -4.15 12.34
N PRO A 136 -4.75 -4.42 11.79
CA PRO A 136 -5.03 -4.14 10.37
C PRO A 136 -4.85 -2.66 10.00
N ALA A 137 -5.07 -1.75 10.95
CA ALA A 137 -4.91 -0.30 10.74
C ALA A 137 -3.50 0.16 10.31
N ILE A 138 -2.46 -0.66 10.52
CA ILE A 138 -1.09 -0.31 10.07
C ILE A 138 -0.80 -0.70 8.62
N ALA A 139 -1.75 -1.32 7.93
CA ALA A 139 -1.60 -1.76 6.54
C ALA A 139 -1.18 -0.61 5.61
N ASN A 140 -1.80 0.57 5.78
CA ASN A 140 -1.45 1.76 5.00
C ASN A 140 0.01 2.18 5.19
N SER A 141 0.54 2.12 6.40
CA SER A 141 1.95 2.44 6.68
C SER A 141 2.89 1.45 5.99
N TRP A 142 2.58 0.14 6.03
CA TRP A 142 3.36 -0.88 5.34
C TRP A 142 3.33 -0.69 3.83
N TYR A 143 2.17 -0.35 3.27
CA TYR A 143 2.03 -0.06 1.85
C TYR A 143 2.78 1.22 1.44
N SER A 144 2.70 2.31 2.22
CA SER A 144 3.45 3.53 1.94
C SER A 144 4.96 3.29 1.93
N ASP A 145 5.46 2.54 2.92
CA ASP A 145 6.86 2.15 2.98
C ASP A 145 7.25 1.24 1.79
N TYR A 146 6.33 0.35 1.35
CA TYR A 146 6.52 -0.48 0.15
C TYR A 146 6.70 0.38 -1.10
N VAL A 147 5.80 1.33 -1.34
CA VAL A 147 5.88 2.23 -2.50
C VAL A 147 7.15 3.06 -2.45
N GLN A 148 7.48 3.62 -1.29
CA GLN A 148 8.65 4.48 -1.11
C GLN A 148 9.97 3.72 -1.28
N PHE A 149 10.06 2.49 -0.79
CA PHE A 149 11.31 1.73 -0.74
C PHE A 149 11.53 0.83 -1.96
N LEU A 150 10.48 0.13 -2.39
CA LEU A 150 10.55 -0.79 -3.52
C LEU A 150 10.13 -0.12 -4.83
N GLY A 151 9.22 0.82 -4.78
CA GLY A 151 8.79 1.62 -5.92
C GLY A 151 8.03 0.84 -6.99
N ALA A 152 7.76 1.54 -8.11
CA ALA A 152 7.00 1.00 -9.23
C ALA A 152 7.72 -0.10 -10.03
N GLU A 153 9.05 -0.16 -9.94
CA GLU A 153 9.89 -1.16 -10.60
C GLU A 153 10.15 -2.39 -9.70
N SER A 154 9.33 -2.53 -8.65
CA SER A 154 9.48 -3.61 -7.69
C SER A 154 9.27 -4.97 -8.36
N GLU A 155 10.12 -5.93 -8.01
CA GLU A 155 9.92 -7.35 -8.33
C GLU A 155 8.81 -8.00 -7.47
N TYR A 156 8.02 -7.18 -6.73
CA TYR A 156 6.99 -7.66 -5.81
C TYR A 156 5.64 -6.98 -6.08
N TYR A 157 4.57 -7.76 -5.95
CA TYR A 157 3.22 -7.24 -5.78
C TYR A 157 2.87 -7.17 -4.28
N PHE A 158 2.11 -6.16 -3.89
CA PHE A 158 1.57 -6.06 -2.54
C PHE A 158 0.20 -6.76 -2.50
N VAL A 159 0.12 -7.87 -1.77
CA VAL A 159 -1.10 -8.67 -1.69
C VAL A 159 -1.81 -8.41 -0.38
N SER A 160 -3.07 -8.00 -0.43
CA SER A 160 -3.85 -7.72 0.77
C SER A 160 -5.36 -7.74 0.49
N HIS A 161 -6.14 -8.14 1.51
CA HIS A 161 -7.60 -8.03 1.52
C HIS A 161 -8.10 -6.83 2.32
N VAL A 162 -7.20 -6.01 2.86
CA VAL A 162 -7.57 -4.81 3.62
C VAL A 162 -8.26 -3.81 2.70
N ALA A 163 -9.52 -3.51 2.97
CA ALA A 163 -10.36 -2.65 2.11
C ALA A 163 -9.74 -1.29 1.79
N ALA A 164 -8.99 -0.70 2.73
CA ALA A 164 -8.31 0.58 2.53
C ALA A 164 -7.11 0.52 1.55
N LEU A 165 -6.69 -0.68 1.15
CA LEU A 165 -5.59 -0.88 0.19
C LEU A 165 -6.08 -1.30 -1.19
N LEU A 166 -7.31 -1.79 -1.31
CA LEU A 166 -7.86 -2.23 -2.59
C LEU A 166 -7.98 -1.04 -3.56
N GLY A 167 -7.55 -1.25 -4.79
CA GLY A 167 -7.52 -0.21 -5.82
C GLY A 167 -6.26 0.67 -5.83
N LYS A 168 -5.35 0.52 -4.85
CA LYS A 168 -4.06 1.21 -4.87
C LYS A 168 -3.11 0.61 -5.90
N PRO A 169 -2.17 1.41 -6.45
CA PRO A 169 -1.15 0.91 -7.36
C PRO A 169 -0.39 -0.29 -6.77
N TYR A 170 -0.17 -1.31 -7.61
CA TYR A 170 0.57 -2.54 -7.25
C TYR A 170 -0.07 -3.41 -6.16
N VAL A 171 -1.26 -3.05 -5.68
CA VAL A 171 -2.05 -3.86 -4.75
C VAL A 171 -2.97 -4.78 -5.52
N MET A 172 -3.07 -6.03 -5.07
CA MET A 172 -4.03 -6.99 -5.57
C MET A 172 -4.47 -7.95 -4.47
N THR A 173 -5.58 -8.63 -4.70
CA THR A 173 -6.02 -9.72 -3.83
C THR A 173 -5.17 -10.96 -4.05
N ARG A 174 -5.25 -11.92 -3.15
CA ARG A 174 -4.57 -13.23 -3.29
C ARG A 174 -5.05 -13.97 -4.54
N GLU A 175 -6.34 -13.94 -4.82
CA GLU A 175 -6.96 -14.57 -5.98
C GLU A 175 -6.45 -13.97 -7.30
N GLU A 176 -6.36 -12.64 -7.37
CA GLU A 176 -5.82 -11.91 -8.52
C GLU A 176 -4.35 -12.23 -8.74
N TYR A 177 -3.55 -12.27 -7.67
CA TYR A 177 -2.13 -12.63 -7.74
C TYR A 177 -1.94 -14.07 -8.25
N ILE A 178 -2.67 -15.04 -7.69
CA ILE A 178 -2.62 -16.44 -8.14
C ILE A 178 -3.05 -16.56 -9.61
N LYS A 179 -4.14 -15.89 -9.98
CA LYS A 179 -4.60 -15.87 -11.37
C LYS A 179 -3.52 -15.33 -12.30
N LYS A 180 -2.88 -14.23 -11.91
CA LYS A 180 -1.84 -13.58 -12.71
C LYS A 180 -0.61 -14.47 -12.89
N ILE A 181 -0.15 -15.17 -11.84
CA ILE A 181 0.92 -16.17 -11.94
C ILE A 181 0.58 -17.25 -12.97
N ILE A 182 -0.63 -17.80 -12.89
CA ILE A 182 -1.06 -18.93 -13.75
C ILE A 182 -1.22 -18.49 -15.21
N THR A 183 -1.80 -17.31 -15.45
CA THR A 183 -2.15 -16.84 -16.79
C THR A 183 -1.02 -16.14 -17.51
N GLU A 184 -0.19 -15.37 -16.80
CA GLU A 184 0.85 -14.51 -17.36
C GLU A 184 2.27 -15.04 -17.13
N ASN A 185 2.41 -16.11 -16.35
CA ASN A 185 3.71 -16.72 -15.98
C ASN A 185 4.70 -15.68 -15.43
N ILE A 186 4.22 -14.78 -14.57
CA ILE A 186 5.04 -13.72 -13.98
C ILE A 186 6.05 -14.31 -12.98
N GLU A 187 7.26 -13.74 -12.96
CA GLU A 187 8.31 -14.12 -12.02
C GLU A 187 8.33 -13.25 -10.75
N HIS A 188 7.45 -12.27 -10.67
CA HIS A 188 7.37 -11.35 -9.53
C HIS A 188 6.99 -12.09 -8.25
N GLY A 189 7.67 -11.73 -7.16
CA GLY A 189 7.31 -12.19 -5.83
C GLY A 189 6.06 -11.48 -5.29
N CYS A 190 5.66 -11.85 -4.08
CA CYS A 190 4.62 -11.14 -3.35
C CYS A 190 5.04 -10.77 -1.93
N ILE A 191 4.53 -9.64 -1.48
CA ILE A 191 4.50 -9.24 -0.08
C ILE A 191 3.05 -9.27 0.35
N GLU A 192 2.66 -10.32 1.06
CA GLU A 192 1.30 -10.49 1.54
C GLU A 192 1.15 -9.93 2.95
N PHE A 193 0.22 -8.99 3.11
CA PHE A 193 -0.10 -8.40 4.40
C PHE A 193 -1.43 -8.94 4.92
N VAL A 194 -1.39 -9.60 6.08
CA VAL A 194 -2.55 -10.27 6.68
C VAL A 194 -2.68 -9.85 8.15
N SER A 195 -3.91 -9.58 8.56
CA SER A 195 -4.24 -9.44 9.98
C SER A 195 -4.52 -10.82 10.59
N LEU A 196 -4.15 -11.02 11.86
CA LEU A 196 -4.53 -12.21 12.62
C LEU A 196 -6.05 -12.41 12.74
N GLN A 197 -6.83 -11.35 12.48
CA GLN A 197 -8.29 -11.42 12.46
C GLN A 197 -8.83 -11.99 11.14
N ASP A 198 -8.01 -12.02 10.10
CA ASP A 198 -8.36 -12.46 8.75
C ASP A 198 -7.77 -13.86 8.43
N LEU A 199 -7.08 -14.48 9.38
CA LEU A 199 -6.58 -15.85 9.34
C LEU A 199 -7.56 -16.84 9.96
#